data_4a5ad0aaf87e3092a7ef6b47a1329588
#
_entry.id   4a5ad0aaf87e3092a7ef6b47a1329588
#
_cell.length_a   1.000
_cell.length_b   1.000
_cell.length_c   1.000
_cell.angle_alpha   90.00
_cell.angle_beta   90.00
_cell.angle_gamma   90.00
#
_symmetry.space_group_name_H-M   'P 1'
#
loop_
_entity.id
_entity.type
_entity.pdbx_description
1 polymer ?
#
loop_
_entity_poly.entity_id
_entity_poly.type
_entity_poly.pdbx_seq_one_letter_code
_entity_poly.pdbx_strand_id
1 'polypeptide(L)'
;MLSEEKIQSPGTPATVLIVDDNREVVDILSRLLTRHNLTAVGAYSGPECLDIVRSRPIDVVILDVMMPGMDGLEVCKELKRLSSSLPVILLTAKDDMATRAAGMALGVSEFVVKPINNRDLLARVQTQLNTRQWEREIDRASATIDPTQPPTGKK
;
A
#
# COMPACT_ATOMS: atom_id res chain seq x y z
N MET A 1 -4.36 -2.61 26.12
CA MET A 1 -4.12 -2.73 25.68
C MET A 1 -3.53 -2.83 25.05
N LEU A 2 -3.47 -2.72 25.26
CA LEU A 2 -2.93 -2.78 24.76
C LEU A 2 -2.43 -3.09 24.04
N SER A 3 -2.32 -3.03 24.10
CA SER A 3 -1.71 -3.38 23.64
C SER A 3 -1.65 -3.81 22.66
N GLU A 4 -2.23 -3.85 22.06
CA GLU A 4 -2.27 -4.27 21.08
C GLU A 4 -1.74 -3.62 20.20
N GLU A 5 -1.91 -2.80 20.11
CA GLU A 5 -1.50 -2.09 19.27
C GLU A 5 -0.32 -2.18 19.14
N LYS A 6 0.07 -2.51 19.69
CA LYS A 6 1.20 -2.61 19.62
C LYS A 6 1.68 -3.61 18.90
N ILE A 7 0.98 -4.30 18.29
CA ILE A 7 1.42 -5.22 17.44
C ILE A 7 2.26 -4.66 16.44
N GLN A 8 1.96 -3.51 15.91
CA GLN A 8 2.78 -2.96 15.02
C GLN A 8 3.93 -2.44 15.69
N SER A 9 4.83 -1.79 15.14
CA SER A 9 5.90 -1.12 15.80
C SER A 9 5.30 -0.22 16.81
N PRO A 10 5.56 -0.42 18.06
CA PRO A 10 4.93 0.38 19.09
C PRO A 10 5.20 1.84 18.85
N GLY A 11 4.17 2.62 18.82
CA GLY A 11 4.26 4.03 18.66
C GLY A 11 4.55 4.50 17.25
N THR A 12 4.66 3.59 16.30
CA THR A 12 4.96 3.97 14.92
C THR A 12 3.73 3.72 14.05
N PRO A 13 3.07 4.77 13.61
CA PRO A 13 1.93 4.61 12.71
C PRO A 13 2.38 4.04 11.38
N ALA A 14 1.48 3.35 10.70
CA ALA A 14 1.74 2.89 9.35
C ALA A 14 1.89 4.07 8.42
N THR A 15 2.72 3.91 7.41
CA THR A 15 3.02 4.97 6.44
C THR A 15 2.39 4.65 5.10
N VAL A 16 1.63 5.59 4.58
CA VAL A 16 0.95 5.48 3.29
C VAL A 16 1.58 6.50 2.34
N LEU A 17 2.00 6.03 1.18
CA LEU A 17 2.55 6.91 0.15
C LEU A 17 1.45 7.22 -0.85
N ILE A 18 1.20 8.50 -1.09
CA ILE A 18 0.18 8.95 -2.03
C ILE A 18 0.90 9.52 -3.24
N VAL A 19 0.64 8.94 -4.41
CA VAL A 19 1.32 9.31 -5.64
C VAL A 19 0.31 9.87 -6.63
N ASP A 20 0.40 11.16 -6.91
CA ASP A 20 -0.50 11.86 -7.82
C ASP A 20 0.19 13.16 -8.21
N ASP A 21 0.18 13.51 -9.48
CA ASP A 21 0.80 14.75 -9.92
C ASP A 21 -0.01 15.98 -9.53
N ASN A 22 -1.25 15.78 -9.10
CA ASN A 22 -2.09 16.87 -8.61
C ASN A 22 -1.84 17.06 -7.11
N ARG A 23 -1.15 18.14 -6.76
CA ARG A 23 -0.78 18.39 -5.37
C ARG A 23 -1.97 18.55 -4.45
N GLU A 24 -3.06 19.07 -4.98
CA GLU A 24 -4.27 19.25 -4.19
C GLU A 24 -4.84 17.89 -3.75
N VAL A 25 -4.82 16.91 -4.65
CA VAL A 25 -5.30 15.57 -4.32
C VAL A 25 -4.43 14.98 -3.22
N VAL A 26 -3.11 15.11 -3.33
CA VAL A 26 -2.20 14.61 -2.31
C VAL A 26 -2.49 15.27 -0.97
N ASP A 27 -2.71 16.59 -0.96
CA ASP A 27 -3.02 17.30 0.28
C ASP A 27 -4.30 16.79 0.91
N ILE A 28 -5.35 16.64 0.13
CA ILE A 28 -6.65 16.20 0.65
C ILE A 28 -6.54 14.81 1.23
N LEU A 29 -5.89 13.91 0.52
CA LEU A 29 -5.75 12.53 0.99
C LEU A 29 -4.81 12.44 2.18
N SER A 30 -3.78 13.27 2.20
CA SER A 30 -2.87 13.30 3.35
C SER A 30 -3.61 13.70 4.63
N ARG A 31 -4.48 14.69 4.53
CA ARG A 31 -5.25 15.12 5.69
C ARG A 31 -6.20 14.04 6.16
N LEU A 32 -6.82 13.35 5.22
CA LEU A 32 -7.71 12.24 5.56
C LEU A 32 -6.97 11.16 6.33
N LEU A 33 -5.82 10.76 5.83
CA LEU A 33 -5.05 9.69 6.45
C LEU A 33 -4.50 10.10 7.80
N THR A 34 -4.00 11.33 7.89
CA THR A 34 -3.45 11.84 9.14
C THR A 34 -4.52 11.89 10.24
N ARG A 35 -5.74 12.22 9.88
CA ARG A 35 -6.83 12.23 10.85
C ARG A 35 -7.10 10.84 11.41
N HIS A 36 -6.69 9.81 10.74
CA HIS A 36 -6.92 8.44 11.16
C HIS A 36 -5.63 7.78 11.65
N ASN A 37 -4.70 8.60 12.13
CA ASN A 37 -3.48 8.15 12.77
C ASN A 37 -2.54 7.39 11.83
N LEU A 38 -2.56 7.74 10.56
CA LEU A 38 -1.65 7.19 9.59
C LEU A 38 -0.65 8.27 9.18
N THR A 39 0.57 7.87 8.90
CA THR A 39 1.57 8.80 8.37
C THR A 39 1.40 8.87 6.86
N ALA A 40 1.27 10.07 6.33
CA ALA A 40 1.10 10.27 4.89
C ALA A 40 2.33 10.90 4.29
N VAL A 41 2.81 10.33 3.19
CA VAL A 41 3.95 10.88 2.45
C VAL A 41 3.46 11.10 1.02
N GLY A 42 3.80 12.21 0.41
CA GLY A 42 3.36 12.53 -0.93
C GLY A 42 4.48 12.40 -1.94
N ALA A 43 4.15 11.92 -3.12
CA ALA A 43 5.03 11.94 -4.28
C ALA A 43 4.23 12.45 -5.45
N TYR A 44 4.85 13.22 -6.31
CA TYR A 44 4.13 13.92 -7.37
C TYR A 44 4.53 13.41 -8.76
N SER A 45 5.30 12.35 -8.80
CA SER A 45 5.70 11.72 -10.06
C SER A 45 6.12 10.28 -9.79
N GLY A 46 6.21 9.49 -10.86
CA GLY A 46 6.69 8.13 -10.75
C GLY A 46 8.10 8.02 -10.20
N PRO A 47 9.06 8.74 -10.77
CA PRO A 47 10.43 8.68 -10.24
C PRO A 47 10.54 9.08 -8.78
N GLU A 48 9.80 10.10 -8.35
CA GLU A 48 9.80 10.49 -6.95
C GLU A 48 9.24 9.39 -6.08
N CYS A 49 8.19 8.73 -6.52
CA CYS A 49 7.60 7.60 -5.82
C CYS A 49 8.64 6.50 -5.59
N LEU A 50 9.34 6.14 -6.65
CA LEU A 50 10.32 5.06 -6.57
C LEU A 50 11.48 5.42 -5.64
N ASP A 51 11.92 6.68 -5.68
CA ASP A 51 12.99 7.13 -4.79
C ASP A 51 12.55 7.02 -3.33
N ILE A 52 11.33 7.39 -3.03
CA ILE A 52 10.82 7.35 -1.67
C ILE A 52 10.74 5.90 -1.18
N VAL A 53 10.24 5.00 -2.03
CA VAL A 53 10.11 3.59 -1.64
C VAL A 53 11.48 2.96 -1.38
N ARG A 54 12.50 3.39 -2.13
CA ARG A 54 13.85 2.89 -1.93
C ARG A 54 14.48 3.43 -0.65
N SER A 55 14.05 4.59 -0.18
CA SER A 55 14.75 5.29 0.90
C SER A 55 14.08 5.18 2.26
N ARG A 56 12.84 4.74 2.33
CA ARG A 56 12.15 4.66 3.62
C ARG A 56 11.06 3.61 3.57
N PRO A 57 10.68 3.06 4.72
CA PRO A 57 9.61 2.04 4.77
C PRO A 57 8.27 2.65 4.38
N ILE A 58 7.57 1.99 3.48
CA ILE A 58 6.22 2.37 3.08
C ILE A 58 5.35 1.13 3.25
N ASP A 59 4.18 1.30 3.81
CA ASP A 59 3.29 0.18 4.10
C ASP A 59 2.22 -0.04 3.05
N VAL A 60 1.75 1.03 2.40
CA VAL A 60 0.76 0.95 1.32
C VAL A 60 1.02 2.13 0.39
N VAL A 61 0.83 1.92 -0.91
CA VAL A 61 0.93 2.98 -1.91
C VAL A 61 -0.44 3.21 -2.54
N ILE A 62 -0.88 4.47 -2.56
CA ILE A 62 -2.04 4.90 -3.32
C ILE A 62 -1.50 5.58 -4.57
N LEU A 63 -1.83 5.06 -5.73
CA LEU A 63 -1.15 5.43 -6.97
C LEU A 63 -2.17 5.81 -8.04
N ASP A 64 -2.08 7.05 -8.50
CA ASP A 64 -2.91 7.49 -9.62
C ASP A 64 -2.34 6.95 -10.92
N VAL A 65 -3.21 6.42 -11.77
CA VAL A 65 -2.78 5.87 -13.04
C VAL A 65 -2.41 6.97 -14.03
N MET A 66 -3.15 8.07 -13.99
CA MET A 66 -3.01 9.12 -15.00
C MET A 66 -1.99 10.15 -14.57
N MET A 67 -0.74 9.93 -14.92
CA MET A 67 0.32 10.89 -14.65
C MET A 67 1.16 11.09 -15.91
N PRO A 68 1.63 12.31 -16.15
CA PRO A 68 2.48 12.55 -17.32
C PRO A 68 3.84 11.87 -17.13
N GLY A 69 4.44 11.50 -18.23
CA GLY A 69 5.72 10.82 -18.20
C GLY A 69 5.54 9.36 -17.87
N MET A 70 6.05 8.94 -16.73
CA MET A 70 5.93 7.56 -16.31
C MET A 70 4.53 7.35 -15.73
N ASP A 71 3.69 6.55 -16.38
CA ASP A 71 2.32 6.40 -15.93
C ASP A 71 2.24 5.41 -14.75
N GLY A 72 1.04 5.33 -14.17
CA GLY A 72 0.84 4.54 -12.96
C GLY A 72 1.11 3.05 -13.13
N LEU A 73 0.85 2.51 -14.31
CA LEU A 73 1.13 1.08 -14.52
C LEU A 73 2.63 0.81 -14.55
N GLU A 74 3.38 1.72 -15.17
CA GLU A 74 4.85 1.59 -15.17
C GLU A 74 5.40 1.70 -13.75
N VAL A 75 4.86 2.64 -12.97
CA VAL A 75 5.29 2.79 -11.58
C VAL A 75 4.95 1.52 -10.80
N CYS A 76 3.76 0.99 -11.00
CA CYS A 76 3.33 -0.21 -10.31
C CYS A 76 4.26 -1.38 -10.61
N LYS A 77 4.64 -1.54 -11.88
CA LYS A 77 5.54 -2.60 -12.28
C LYS A 77 6.88 -2.49 -11.53
N GLU A 78 7.43 -1.28 -11.46
CA GLU A 78 8.69 -1.08 -10.76
C GLU A 78 8.54 -1.27 -9.25
N LEU A 79 7.42 -0.84 -8.67
CA LEU A 79 7.18 -1.05 -7.24
C LEU A 79 7.15 -2.54 -6.91
N LYS A 80 6.51 -3.33 -7.75
CA LYS A 80 6.41 -4.76 -7.50
C LYS A 80 7.76 -5.45 -7.67
N ARG A 81 8.63 -4.91 -8.50
CA ARG A 81 9.99 -5.42 -8.60
C ARG A 81 10.80 -5.09 -7.35
N LEU A 82 10.59 -3.92 -6.79
CA LEU A 82 11.31 -3.50 -5.58
C LEU A 82 10.80 -4.24 -4.34
N SER A 83 9.50 -4.47 -4.28
CA SER A 83 8.90 -5.15 -3.14
C SER A 83 7.60 -5.80 -3.59
N SER A 84 7.65 -7.09 -3.86
CA SER A 84 6.47 -7.80 -4.39
C SER A 84 5.32 -7.84 -3.40
N SER A 85 5.61 -7.68 -2.11
CA SER A 85 4.57 -7.72 -1.08
C SER A 85 3.97 -6.35 -0.76
N LEU A 86 4.49 -5.28 -1.35
CA LEU A 86 4.00 -3.94 -1.06
C LEU A 86 2.60 -3.76 -1.68
N PRO A 87 1.58 -3.50 -0.87
CA PRO A 87 0.24 -3.30 -1.43
C PRO A 87 0.15 -2.01 -2.22
N VAL A 88 -0.46 -2.08 -3.38
CA VAL A 88 -0.69 -0.92 -4.24
C VAL A 88 -2.18 -0.79 -4.51
N ILE A 89 -2.73 0.37 -4.22
CA ILE A 89 -4.12 0.71 -4.53
C ILE A 89 -4.08 1.65 -5.71
N LEU A 90 -4.65 1.25 -6.84
CA LEU A 90 -4.66 2.09 -8.04
C LEU A 90 -5.93 2.94 -8.09
N LEU A 91 -5.75 4.21 -8.40
CA LEU A 91 -6.88 5.11 -8.64
C LEU A 91 -7.12 5.15 -10.14
N THR A 92 -8.31 4.77 -10.58
CA THR A 92 -8.60 4.60 -11.99
C THR A 92 -9.86 5.34 -12.39
N ALA A 93 -10.00 5.61 -13.69
CA ALA A 93 -11.23 6.13 -14.21
C ALA A 93 -12.30 5.02 -14.23
N LYS A 94 -13.54 5.45 -14.19
CA LYS A 94 -14.67 4.55 -14.05
C LYS A 94 -14.72 3.48 -15.12
N ASP A 95 -14.43 3.84 -16.36
CA ASP A 95 -14.59 2.95 -17.50
C ASP A 95 -13.27 2.42 -18.05
N ASP A 96 -12.21 2.51 -17.28
CA ASP A 96 -10.90 2.09 -17.77
C ASP A 96 -10.65 0.62 -17.42
N MET A 97 -11.32 -0.25 -18.14
CA MET A 97 -11.21 -1.69 -17.90
C MET A 97 -9.85 -2.22 -18.31
N ALA A 98 -9.25 -1.66 -19.34
CA ALA A 98 -7.94 -2.13 -19.79
C ALA A 98 -6.87 -1.88 -18.72
N THR A 99 -6.91 -0.72 -18.09
CA THR A 99 -5.96 -0.41 -17.02
C THR A 99 -6.17 -1.33 -15.82
N ARG A 100 -7.42 -1.63 -15.49
CA ARG A 100 -7.69 -2.54 -14.38
C ARG A 100 -7.16 -3.92 -14.65
N ALA A 101 -7.35 -4.43 -15.86
CA ALA A 101 -6.85 -5.76 -16.23
C ALA A 101 -5.32 -5.78 -16.16
N ALA A 102 -4.68 -4.74 -16.68
CA ALA A 102 -3.21 -4.67 -16.62
C ALA A 102 -2.71 -4.59 -15.19
N GLY A 103 -3.40 -3.82 -14.35
CA GLY A 103 -3.01 -3.71 -12.94
C GLY A 103 -3.16 -5.03 -12.20
N MET A 104 -4.22 -5.76 -12.47
CA MET A 104 -4.40 -7.06 -11.85
C MET A 104 -3.27 -8.01 -12.24
N ALA A 105 -2.87 -7.98 -13.51
CA ALA A 105 -1.76 -8.82 -13.96
C ALA A 105 -0.46 -8.45 -13.28
N LEU A 106 -0.31 -7.20 -12.84
CA LEU A 106 0.88 -6.75 -12.13
C LEU A 106 0.82 -6.99 -10.63
N GLY A 107 -0.30 -7.46 -10.11
CA GLY A 107 -0.40 -7.74 -8.68
C GLY A 107 -0.93 -6.59 -7.83
N VAL A 108 -1.69 -5.68 -8.44
CA VAL A 108 -2.32 -4.59 -7.69
C VAL A 108 -3.29 -5.17 -6.68
N SER A 109 -3.30 -4.62 -5.47
CA SER A 109 -4.14 -5.13 -4.40
C SER A 109 -5.58 -4.69 -4.50
N GLU A 110 -5.81 -3.44 -4.88
CA GLU A 110 -7.14 -2.86 -4.91
C GLU A 110 -7.23 -1.81 -6.01
N PHE A 111 -8.45 -1.56 -6.45
CA PHE A 111 -8.73 -0.45 -7.36
C PHE A 111 -9.75 0.45 -6.70
N VAL A 112 -9.56 1.76 -6.83
CA VAL A 112 -10.55 2.74 -6.40
C VAL A 112 -10.89 3.60 -7.60
N VAL A 113 -12.18 3.68 -7.90
CA VAL A 113 -12.65 4.38 -9.09
C VAL A 113 -12.91 5.83 -8.74
N LYS A 114 -12.48 6.73 -9.62
CA LYS A 114 -12.75 8.16 -9.45
C LYS A 114 -14.19 8.46 -9.87
N PRO A 115 -14.86 9.40 -9.22
CA PRO A 115 -14.40 10.25 -8.13
C PRO A 115 -14.24 9.47 -6.84
N ILE A 116 -13.20 9.80 -6.08
CA ILE A 116 -12.83 9.04 -4.89
C ILE A 116 -13.81 9.28 -3.77
N ASN A 117 -14.31 8.19 -3.20
CA ASN A 117 -15.08 8.24 -1.97
C ASN A 117 -14.10 8.05 -0.82
N ASN A 118 -13.97 9.06 0.02
CA ASN A 118 -12.95 9.05 1.07
C ASN A 118 -13.11 7.90 2.04
N ARG A 119 -14.34 7.58 2.40
CA ARG A 119 -14.59 6.48 3.33
C ARG A 119 -14.20 5.15 2.72
N ASP A 120 -14.52 4.96 1.45
CA ASP A 120 -14.17 3.74 0.74
C ASP A 120 -12.65 3.60 0.63
N LEU A 121 -11.98 4.67 0.26
CA LEU A 121 -10.53 4.64 0.15
C LEU A 121 -9.88 4.31 1.48
N LEU A 122 -10.32 4.95 2.55
CA LEU A 122 -9.76 4.69 3.87
C LEU A 122 -9.97 3.24 4.28
N ALA A 123 -11.16 2.69 4.00
CA ALA A 123 -11.43 1.30 4.34
C ALA A 123 -10.50 0.35 3.60
N ARG A 124 -10.22 0.65 2.32
CA ARG A 124 -9.32 -0.20 1.54
C ARG A 124 -7.88 -0.08 2.02
N VAL A 125 -7.47 1.12 2.41
CA VAL A 125 -6.14 1.31 2.98
C VAL A 125 -6.00 0.46 4.25
N GLN A 126 -6.99 0.52 5.13
CA GLN A 126 -6.93 -0.21 6.37
C GLN A 126 -6.96 -1.71 6.15
N THR A 127 -7.72 -2.17 5.17
CA THR A 127 -7.73 -3.59 4.82
C THR A 127 -6.34 -4.05 4.38
N GLN A 128 -5.67 -3.26 3.54
CA GLN A 128 -4.35 -3.63 3.08
C GLN A 128 -3.31 -3.58 4.19
N LEU A 129 -3.44 -2.64 5.10
CA LEU A 129 -2.53 -2.57 6.25
C LEU A 129 -2.70 -3.78 7.15
N ASN A 130 -3.94 -4.19 7.39
CA ASN A 130 -4.20 -5.35 8.22
C ASN A 130 -3.67 -6.63 7.57
N THR A 131 -3.87 -6.78 6.28
CA THR A 131 -3.39 -7.94 5.54
C THR A 131 -1.86 -8.00 5.58
N ARG A 132 -1.20 -6.86 5.36
CA ARG A 132 0.25 -6.82 5.36
C ARG A 132 0.82 -7.15 6.74
N GLN A 133 0.19 -6.66 7.79
CA GLN A 133 0.62 -6.98 9.13
C GLN A 133 0.43 -8.45 9.44
N TRP A 134 -0.67 -9.00 9.01
CA TRP A 134 -0.95 -10.42 9.19
C TRP A 134 0.09 -11.27 8.48
N GLU A 135 0.46 -10.90 7.26
CA GLU A 135 1.47 -11.61 6.51
C GLU A 135 2.82 -11.53 7.19
N ARG A 136 3.18 -10.37 7.75
CA ARG A 136 4.42 -10.22 8.48
C ARG A 136 4.45 -11.12 9.71
N GLU A 137 3.33 -11.26 10.38
CA GLU A 137 3.26 -12.13 11.55
C GLU A 137 3.40 -13.59 11.16
N ILE A 138 2.81 -13.98 10.05
CA ILE A 138 2.97 -15.34 9.56
C ILE A 138 4.43 -15.61 9.22
N ASP A 139 5.07 -14.70 8.52
CA ASP A 139 6.46 -14.85 8.13
C ASP A 139 7.35 -14.96 9.37
N ARG A 140 7.07 -14.14 10.37
CA ARG A 140 7.85 -14.18 11.60
C ARG A 140 7.67 -15.50 12.31
N ALA A 141 6.46 -16.00 12.37
CA ALA A 141 6.19 -17.28 13.00
C ALA A 141 6.88 -18.41 12.25
N SER A 142 6.86 -18.36 10.92
CA SER A 142 7.54 -19.35 10.11
C SER A 142 9.05 -19.32 10.32
N ALA A 143 9.61 -18.14 10.51
CA ALA A 143 11.04 -18.01 10.70
C ALA A 143 11.50 -18.61 12.03
N THR A 144 10.59 -18.72 13.00
CA THR A 144 10.96 -19.28 14.30
C THR A 144 10.74 -20.77 14.38
N ILE A 145 10.20 -21.39 13.34
CA ILE A 145 9.97 -22.82 13.35
C ILE A 145 11.22 -23.52 12.89
N ASP A 146 11.67 -24.52 13.65
CA ASP A 146 12.82 -25.32 13.27
C ASP A 146 12.38 -26.28 12.17
N PRO A 147 12.94 -26.18 10.98
CA PRO A 147 12.50 -27.04 9.89
C PRO A 147 12.84 -28.52 10.10
N THR A 148 13.69 -28.84 11.04
CA THR A 148 14.03 -30.23 11.28
C THR A 148 13.09 -30.89 12.30
N GLN A 149 12.16 -30.15 12.87
CA GLN A 149 11.25 -30.71 13.84
C GLN A 149 9.93 -31.04 13.18
N PRO A 150 9.27 -32.10 13.64
CA PRO A 150 7.95 -32.39 13.11
C PRO A 150 6.97 -31.31 13.48
N PRO A 151 5.92 -31.15 12.71
CA PRO A 151 4.91 -30.17 13.05
C PRO A 151 4.31 -30.49 14.40
N THR A 152 4.28 -29.49 15.25
CA THR A 152 3.67 -29.70 16.53
C THR A 152 2.33 -29.06 16.48
N GLY A 153 1.57 -29.20 17.23
CA GLY A 153 0.31 -28.59 17.14
C GLY A 153 -0.61 -29.36 16.29
N LYS A 154 -0.13 -30.35 15.72
CA LYS A 154 -0.86 -30.97 14.94
C LYS A 154 -1.47 -31.85 15.72
N LYS A 155 -2.03 -32.03 15.89
CA LYS A 155 -2.54 -32.90 16.62
C LYS A 155 -3.40 -32.79 16.80
#